data_dc50385dabf3d8d1be7fee5aaa122e49
#
_entry.id   dc50385dabf3d8d1be7fee5aaa122e49
#
_cell.length_a   1.000
_cell.length_b   1.000
_cell.length_c   1.000
_cell.angle_alpha   90.00
_cell.angle_beta   90.00
_cell.angle_gamma   90.00
#
_symmetry.space_group_name_H-M   'P 1'
#
loop_
_entity.id
_entity.type
_entity.pdbx_description
1 polymer ?
#
loop_
_entity_poly.entity_id
_entity_poly.type
_entity_poly.pdbx_seq_one_letter_code
_entity_poly.pdbx_strand_id
1 'polypeptide(L)'
;MDAEADGSAGLVLAAGGGSRLGLGAKALLRSGGVTLVERAVGALGEGGCDPVLVVVGAQAEAVAARVPGAQVVRNLHWAGGLASSFRAGVAALPQEAARVVVTLVDQPGVGPQVVARLLRVHQPGRITAAAYAESGAQARAAGRDRSTVGGGYDGGAGHGGADYEGGASGAEVAPRPRHPMVFDAALVRRAAETARGDHGAREFLRANPGLLDLVDCSDLGSAADIDTAADLHLLEP
;
A
#
# COMPACT_ATOMS: atom_id res chain seq x y z
N MET A 1 20.99 -27.39 7.66
CA MET A 1 20.85 -26.09 8.38
C MET A 1 19.48 -25.62 7.97
N ASP A 2 18.50 -26.14 8.73
CA ASP A 2 17.09 -25.90 8.49
C ASP A 2 16.83 -24.41 8.68
N ALA A 3 16.37 -23.76 7.61
CA ALA A 3 15.80 -22.43 7.75
C ALA A 3 14.58 -22.59 8.67
N GLU A 4 14.71 -22.18 9.92
CA GLU A 4 13.57 -21.96 10.79
C GLU A 4 12.58 -21.15 9.94
N ALA A 5 11.39 -21.67 9.79
CA ALA A 5 10.28 -20.98 9.14
C ALA A 5 10.03 -19.72 9.98
N ASP A 6 10.68 -18.66 9.59
CA ASP A 6 10.67 -17.36 10.25
C ASP A 6 9.27 -16.81 9.99
N GLY A 7 8.34 -17.02 10.92
CA GLY A 7 6.90 -16.87 10.80
C GLY A 7 6.48 -15.52 10.20
N SER A 8 6.45 -15.45 8.88
CA SER A 8 6.03 -14.27 8.13
C SER A 8 4.56 -14.39 7.77
N ALA A 9 3.69 -13.64 8.44
CA ALA A 9 2.28 -13.57 8.07
C ALA A 9 2.04 -12.53 6.97
N GLY A 10 1.09 -12.82 6.07
CA GLY A 10 0.61 -11.88 5.07
C GLY A 10 -0.69 -11.21 5.52
N LEU A 11 -0.86 -9.92 5.24
CA LEU A 11 -2.07 -9.16 5.52
C LEU A 11 -2.51 -8.37 4.30
N VAL A 12 -3.60 -8.79 3.66
CA VAL A 12 -4.24 -8.08 2.54
C VAL A 12 -5.38 -7.20 3.07
N LEU A 13 -5.32 -5.90 2.81
CA LEU A 13 -6.40 -4.97 3.12
C LEU A 13 -7.35 -4.86 1.91
N ALA A 14 -8.49 -5.55 1.96
CA ALA A 14 -9.44 -5.72 0.87
C ALA A 14 -10.87 -5.28 1.21
N ALA A 15 -11.06 -4.47 2.26
CA ALA A 15 -12.38 -4.14 2.78
C ALA A 15 -13.08 -2.97 2.07
N GLY A 16 -12.38 -2.22 1.20
CA GLY A 16 -12.89 -1.01 0.56
C GLY A 16 -13.99 -1.24 -0.44
N GLY A 17 -15.02 -0.36 -0.43
CA GLY A 17 -16.20 -0.44 -1.31
C GLY A 17 -15.99 0.11 -2.72
N GLY A 18 -14.82 0.72 -3.06
CA GLY A 18 -14.56 1.27 -4.39
C GLY A 18 -15.50 2.41 -4.80
N SER A 19 -15.98 3.22 -3.86
CA SER A 19 -17.01 4.25 -4.08
C SER A 19 -16.66 5.27 -5.17
N ARG A 20 -15.39 5.64 -5.30
CA ARG A 20 -14.91 6.58 -6.33
C ARG A 20 -14.96 5.96 -7.73
N LEU A 21 -14.71 4.67 -7.84
CA LEU A 21 -14.71 3.94 -9.10
C LEU A 21 -16.15 3.58 -9.55
N GLY A 22 -17.09 3.44 -8.61
CA GLY A 22 -18.49 3.10 -8.90
C GLY A 22 -18.72 1.64 -9.35
N LEU A 23 -17.68 0.79 -9.35
CA LEU A 23 -17.73 -0.60 -9.82
C LEU A 23 -17.86 -1.63 -8.70
N GLY A 24 -18.16 -1.20 -7.48
CA GLY A 24 -18.22 -2.08 -6.29
C GLY A 24 -16.85 -2.33 -5.67
N ALA A 25 -16.74 -3.43 -4.89
CA ALA A 25 -15.50 -3.73 -4.18
C ALA A 25 -14.34 -3.96 -5.16
N LYS A 26 -13.29 -3.13 -5.08
CA LYS A 26 -12.08 -3.22 -5.91
C LYS A 26 -11.47 -4.63 -5.89
N ALA A 27 -11.57 -5.31 -4.75
CA ALA A 27 -11.10 -6.67 -4.55
C ALA A 27 -11.62 -7.69 -5.59
N LEU A 28 -12.79 -7.43 -6.17
CA LEU A 28 -13.45 -8.28 -7.16
C LEU A 28 -13.15 -7.89 -8.62
N LEU A 29 -12.49 -6.78 -8.88
CA LEU A 29 -12.02 -6.42 -10.21
C LEU A 29 -11.05 -7.48 -10.72
N ARG A 30 -11.04 -7.73 -12.03
CA ARG A 30 -10.22 -8.78 -12.64
C ARG A 30 -9.07 -8.21 -13.45
N SER A 31 -7.91 -8.83 -13.31
CA SER A 31 -6.73 -8.59 -14.13
C SER A 31 -6.18 -9.94 -14.60
N GLY A 32 -6.05 -10.15 -15.92
CA GLY A 32 -5.59 -11.43 -16.45
C GLY A 32 -6.47 -12.63 -16.06
N GLY A 33 -7.80 -12.42 -15.89
CA GLY A 33 -8.75 -13.50 -15.57
C GLY A 33 -8.94 -13.81 -14.08
N VAL A 34 -8.04 -13.36 -13.18
CA VAL A 34 -8.13 -13.52 -11.72
C VAL A 34 -8.56 -12.21 -11.05
N THR A 35 -9.19 -12.30 -9.88
CA THR A 35 -9.56 -11.09 -9.12
C THR A 35 -8.34 -10.48 -8.43
N LEU A 36 -8.42 -9.19 -8.13
CA LEU A 36 -7.32 -8.49 -7.42
C LEU A 36 -7.04 -9.12 -6.05
N VAL A 37 -8.06 -9.62 -5.36
CA VAL A 37 -7.84 -10.30 -4.06
C VAL A 37 -7.14 -11.65 -4.25
N GLU A 38 -7.50 -12.45 -5.26
CA GLU A 38 -6.79 -13.70 -5.59
C GLU A 38 -5.32 -13.43 -5.92
N ARG A 39 -5.07 -12.38 -6.69
CA ARG A 39 -3.72 -11.93 -7.06
C ARG A 39 -2.90 -11.50 -5.84
N ALA A 40 -3.48 -10.68 -4.95
CA ALA A 40 -2.79 -10.21 -3.75
C ALA A 40 -2.47 -11.36 -2.78
N VAL A 41 -3.41 -12.32 -2.59
CA VAL A 41 -3.19 -13.52 -1.77
C VAL A 41 -2.10 -14.39 -2.36
N GLY A 42 -2.14 -14.64 -3.69
CA GLY A 42 -1.11 -15.39 -4.39
C GLY A 42 0.27 -14.73 -4.26
N ALA A 43 0.36 -13.41 -4.44
CA ALA A 43 1.61 -12.67 -4.31
C ALA A 43 2.23 -12.79 -2.89
N LEU A 44 1.42 -12.76 -1.84
CA LEU A 44 1.91 -12.94 -0.47
C LEU A 44 2.31 -14.41 -0.21
N GLY A 45 1.48 -15.39 -0.56
CA GLY A 45 1.76 -16.80 -0.31
C GLY A 45 2.97 -17.30 -1.07
N GLU A 46 3.04 -17.06 -2.39
CA GLU A 46 4.18 -17.42 -3.23
C GLU A 46 5.45 -16.62 -2.87
N GLY A 47 5.28 -15.42 -2.31
CA GLY A 47 6.36 -14.57 -1.82
C GLY A 47 6.94 -15.00 -0.47
N GLY A 48 6.35 -16.00 0.21
CA GLY A 48 6.87 -16.59 1.45
C GLY A 48 6.09 -16.24 2.72
N CYS A 49 4.82 -15.81 2.60
CA CYS A 49 3.95 -15.56 3.74
C CYS A 49 3.02 -16.75 4.02
N ASP A 50 3.00 -17.21 5.27
CA ASP A 50 2.06 -18.20 5.81
C ASP A 50 1.84 -17.94 7.30
N PRO A 51 0.57 -17.77 7.77
CA PRO A 51 -0.66 -17.68 6.98
C PRO A 51 -0.83 -16.34 6.24
N VAL A 52 -1.74 -16.33 5.25
CA VAL A 52 -2.23 -15.09 4.62
C VAL A 52 -3.62 -14.74 5.15
N LEU A 53 -3.75 -13.54 5.71
CA LEU A 53 -4.99 -12.98 6.21
C LEU A 53 -5.56 -11.97 5.20
N VAL A 54 -6.88 -12.00 5.00
CA VAL A 54 -7.58 -11.05 4.12
C VAL A 54 -8.66 -10.31 4.91
N VAL A 55 -8.50 -9.00 5.05
CA VAL A 55 -9.53 -8.18 5.71
C VAL A 55 -10.59 -7.80 4.68
N VAL A 56 -11.82 -8.22 4.92
CA VAL A 56 -12.98 -7.99 4.06
C VAL A 56 -14.00 -7.06 4.75
N GLY A 57 -14.75 -6.30 3.95
CA GLY A 57 -15.77 -5.36 4.44
C GLY A 57 -16.90 -5.23 3.43
N ALA A 58 -16.79 -4.32 2.46
CA ALA A 58 -17.75 -4.25 1.37
C ALA A 58 -17.79 -5.57 0.58
N GLN A 59 -19.00 -6.08 0.31
CA GLN A 59 -19.20 -7.35 -0.39
C GLN A 59 -18.41 -8.53 0.20
N ALA A 60 -18.29 -8.59 1.53
CA ALA A 60 -17.42 -9.51 2.26
C ALA A 60 -17.58 -10.97 1.83
N GLU A 61 -18.82 -11.45 1.63
CA GLU A 61 -19.09 -12.84 1.20
C GLU A 61 -18.51 -13.13 -0.18
N ALA A 62 -18.73 -12.21 -1.12
CA ALA A 62 -18.24 -12.38 -2.49
C ALA A 62 -16.69 -12.34 -2.55
N VAL A 63 -16.05 -11.50 -1.74
CA VAL A 63 -14.59 -11.43 -1.64
C VAL A 63 -14.04 -12.69 -0.98
N ALA A 64 -14.61 -13.13 0.15
CA ALA A 64 -14.19 -14.31 0.88
C ALA A 64 -14.28 -15.60 0.03
N ALA A 65 -15.32 -15.71 -0.81
CA ALA A 65 -15.49 -16.85 -1.71
C ALA A 65 -14.38 -16.97 -2.77
N ARG A 66 -13.58 -15.92 -2.99
CA ARG A 66 -12.46 -15.93 -3.95
C ARG A 66 -11.15 -16.45 -3.36
N VAL A 67 -11.05 -16.52 -2.06
CA VAL A 67 -9.78 -16.84 -1.37
C VAL A 67 -9.95 -17.95 -0.32
N PRO A 68 -10.40 -19.15 -0.71
CA PRO A 68 -10.75 -20.23 0.23
C PRO A 68 -9.56 -20.72 1.07
N GLY A 69 -8.32 -20.46 0.63
CA GLY A 69 -7.09 -20.83 1.35
C GLY A 69 -6.58 -19.77 2.30
N ALA A 70 -7.19 -18.58 2.32
CA ALA A 70 -6.75 -17.48 3.20
C ALA A 70 -7.63 -17.41 4.46
N GLN A 71 -7.07 -16.87 5.54
CA GLN A 71 -7.84 -16.53 6.75
C GLN A 71 -8.62 -15.25 6.52
N VAL A 72 -9.95 -15.33 6.52
CA VAL A 72 -10.83 -14.18 6.30
C VAL A 72 -11.12 -13.45 7.61
N VAL A 73 -10.78 -12.17 7.67
CA VAL A 73 -11.05 -11.26 8.79
C VAL A 73 -12.16 -10.30 8.40
N ARG A 74 -13.33 -10.39 9.02
CA ARG A 74 -14.47 -9.52 8.74
C ARG A 74 -14.36 -8.21 9.52
N ASN A 75 -14.32 -7.10 8.82
CA ASN A 75 -14.39 -5.78 9.44
C ASN A 75 -15.77 -5.16 9.22
N LEU A 76 -16.63 -5.19 10.23
CA LEU A 76 -17.96 -4.58 10.19
C LEU A 76 -17.92 -3.03 10.17
N HIS A 77 -16.78 -2.45 10.53
CA HIS A 77 -16.58 -1.00 10.60
C HIS A 77 -15.75 -0.47 9.42
N TRP A 78 -15.70 -1.21 8.30
CA TRP A 78 -14.88 -0.87 7.14
C TRP A 78 -15.14 0.53 6.57
N ALA A 79 -16.41 1.02 6.66
CA ALA A 79 -16.77 2.36 6.21
C ALA A 79 -16.10 3.49 7.02
N GLY A 80 -15.55 3.18 8.19
CA GLY A 80 -14.76 4.10 9.02
C GLY A 80 -13.33 4.33 8.54
N GLY A 81 -12.97 3.85 7.35
CA GLY A 81 -11.69 4.09 6.69
C GLY A 81 -10.66 2.96 6.88
N LEU A 82 -9.52 3.13 6.19
CA LEU A 82 -8.45 2.14 6.09
C LEU A 82 -7.92 1.70 7.47
N ALA A 83 -7.84 2.62 8.43
CA ALA A 83 -7.35 2.34 9.77
C ALA A 83 -8.17 1.29 10.51
N SER A 84 -9.50 1.26 10.30
CA SER A 84 -10.38 0.24 10.91
C SER A 84 -10.03 -1.16 10.39
N SER A 85 -9.77 -1.30 9.10
CA SER A 85 -9.38 -2.55 8.46
C SER A 85 -7.97 -2.97 8.88
N PHE A 86 -7.04 -2.03 8.94
CA PHE A 86 -5.68 -2.29 9.41
C PHE A 86 -5.67 -2.82 10.85
N ARG A 87 -6.39 -2.16 11.77
CA ARG A 87 -6.52 -2.64 13.16
C ARG A 87 -7.17 -4.02 13.25
N ALA A 88 -8.25 -4.26 12.50
CA ALA A 88 -8.92 -5.56 12.50
C ALA A 88 -7.98 -6.68 12.02
N GLY A 89 -7.22 -6.44 10.95
CA GLY A 89 -6.24 -7.38 10.43
C GLY A 89 -5.10 -7.65 11.42
N VAL A 90 -4.53 -6.60 12.00
CA VAL A 90 -3.43 -6.73 12.98
C VAL A 90 -3.90 -7.46 14.26
N ALA A 91 -5.13 -7.25 14.70
CA ALA A 91 -5.68 -7.94 15.87
C ALA A 91 -5.89 -9.46 15.63
N ALA A 92 -6.03 -9.88 14.37
CA ALA A 92 -6.21 -11.28 13.98
C ALA A 92 -4.90 -12.00 13.66
N LEU A 93 -3.76 -11.31 13.69
CA LEU A 93 -2.45 -11.93 13.40
C LEU A 93 -2.11 -13.01 14.43
N PRO A 94 -1.47 -14.12 14.00
CA PRO A 94 -0.91 -15.10 14.91
C PRO A 94 0.05 -14.45 15.92
N GLN A 95 0.06 -14.96 17.15
CA GLN A 95 0.96 -14.43 18.19
C GLN A 95 2.42 -14.72 17.89
N GLU A 96 2.68 -15.86 17.26
CA GLU A 96 3.99 -16.38 16.86
C GLU A 96 4.55 -15.70 15.58
N ALA A 97 3.76 -14.90 14.87
CA ALA A 97 4.27 -14.19 13.72
C ALA A 97 5.40 -13.24 14.12
N ALA A 98 6.60 -13.46 13.57
CA ALA A 98 7.77 -12.60 13.79
C ALA A 98 7.70 -11.35 12.90
N ARG A 99 7.17 -11.52 11.66
CA ARG A 99 7.07 -10.49 10.63
C ARG A 99 5.69 -10.47 10.00
N VAL A 100 5.27 -9.31 9.51
CA VAL A 100 4.00 -9.14 8.82
C VAL A 100 4.20 -8.34 7.54
N VAL A 101 3.81 -8.93 6.41
CA VAL A 101 3.79 -8.25 5.12
C VAL A 101 2.39 -7.68 4.90
N VAL A 102 2.29 -6.36 4.87
CA VAL A 102 1.02 -5.65 4.63
C VAL A 102 0.95 -5.19 3.19
N THR A 103 -0.15 -5.48 2.49
CA THR A 103 -0.42 -5.00 1.14
C THR A 103 -1.85 -4.50 0.97
N LEU A 104 -2.05 -3.65 -0.05
CA LEU A 104 -3.37 -3.17 -0.48
C LEU A 104 -3.83 -3.99 -1.67
N VAL A 105 -5.14 -4.25 -1.74
CA VAL A 105 -5.73 -5.08 -2.80
C VAL A 105 -5.76 -4.41 -4.18
N ASP A 106 -5.65 -3.08 -4.22
CA ASP A 106 -5.81 -2.27 -5.44
C ASP A 106 -4.50 -1.97 -6.18
N GLN A 107 -3.42 -2.70 -5.87
CA GLN A 107 -2.11 -2.58 -6.50
C GLN A 107 -1.78 -3.84 -7.35
N PRO A 108 -2.28 -3.94 -8.57
CA PRO A 108 -2.12 -5.15 -9.40
C PRO A 108 -0.67 -5.43 -9.81
N GLY A 109 0.20 -4.42 -9.78
CA GLY A 109 1.63 -4.53 -10.13
C GLY A 109 2.50 -5.18 -9.04
N VAL A 110 1.95 -5.51 -7.86
CA VAL A 110 2.69 -6.17 -6.79
C VAL A 110 2.68 -7.68 -7.01
N GLY A 111 3.84 -8.24 -7.36
CA GLY A 111 4.04 -9.68 -7.56
C GLY A 111 4.80 -10.35 -6.40
N PRO A 112 4.89 -11.70 -6.39
CA PRO A 112 5.56 -12.47 -5.34
C PRO A 112 7.05 -12.14 -5.21
N GLN A 113 7.70 -11.77 -6.31
CA GLN A 113 9.13 -11.41 -6.32
C GLN A 113 9.41 -10.16 -5.49
N VAL A 114 8.47 -9.19 -5.46
CA VAL A 114 8.57 -7.99 -4.62
C VAL A 114 8.52 -8.41 -3.14
N VAL A 115 7.55 -9.24 -2.77
CA VAL A 115 7.39 -9.74 -1.39
C VAL A 115 8.65 -10.49 -0.93
N ALA A 116 9.12 -11.45 -1.75
CA ALA A 116 10.32 -12.22 -1.46
C ALA A 116 11.57 -11.34 -1.32
N ARG A 117 11.73 -10.29 -2.16
CA ARG A 117 12.83 -9.32 -2.05
C ARG A 117 12.80 -8.61 -0.71
N LEU A 118 11.64 -8.09 -0.30
CA LEU A 118 11.50 -7.37 0.96
C LEU A 118 11.78 -8.27 2.16
N LEU A 119 11.22 -9.49 2.19
CA LEU A 119 11.45 -10.45 3.26
C LEU A 119 12.93 -10.82 3.41
N ARG A 120 13.65 -10.98 2.29
CA ARG A 120 15.06 -11.35 2.30
C ARG A 120 15.96 -10.27 2.92
N VAL A 121 15.63 -8.98 2.75
CA VAL A 121 16.46 -7.85 3.23
C VAL A 121 15.97 -7.26 4.53
N HIS A 122 14.79 -7.69 4.99
CA HIS A 122 14.19 -7.18 6.22
C HIS A 122 15.07 -7.47 7.44
N GLN A 123 15.20 -6.49 8.31
CA GLN A 123 15.96 -6.58 9.56
C GLN A 123 15.01 -6.56 10.76
N PRO A 124 15.26 -7.35 11.82
CA PRO A 124 14.49 -7.30 13.06
C PRO A 124 14.43 -5.88 13.65
N GLY A 125 13.27 -5.51 14.18
CA GLY A 125 13.04 -4.19 14.76
C GLY A 125 12.90 -3.06 13.72
N ARG A 126 12.73 -3.39 12.42
CA ARG A 126 12.62 -2.44 11.32
C ARG A 126 11.28 -2.52 10.61
N ILE A 127 11.09 -1.61 9.68
CA ILE A 127 10.00 -1.61 8.69
C ILE A 127 10.66 -1.49 7.33
N THR A 128 10.41 -2.46 6.45
CA THR A 128 10.97 -2.48 5.11
C THR A 128 9.85 -2.23 4.11
N ALA A 129 9.92 -1.14 3.35
CA ALA A 129 8.90 -0.77 2.36
C ALA A 129 9.45 -0.84 0.95
N ALA A 130 8.61 -1.25 0.01
CA ALA A 130 8.92 -1.11 -1.40
C ALA A 130 9.00 0.37 -1.79
N ALA A 131 9.92 0.68 -2.69
CA ALA A 131 10.01 1.95 -3.39
C ALA A 131 10.03 1.67 -4.88
N TYR A 132 9.43 2.56 -5.66
CA TYR A 132 9.39 2.44 -7.12
C TYR A 132 9.77 3.79 -7.73
N ALA A 133 10.50 3.75 -8.83
CA ALA A 133 10.77 4.94 -9.61
C ALA A 133 9.44 5.56 -10.08
N GLU A 134 9.27 6.85 -9.89
CA GLU A 134 8.09 7.54 -10.41
C GLU A 134 8.15 7.52 -11.95
N SER A 135 7.20 6.82 -12.58
CA SER A 135 7.03 6.97 -14.02
C SER A 135 6.59 8.41 -14.31
N GLY A 136 7.13 9.04 -15.36
CA GLY A 136 6.86 10.46 -15.68
C GLY A 136 5.37 10.83 -15.79
N ALA A 137 4.46 9.85 -15.90
CA ALA A 137 3.01 10.02 -15.87
C ALA A 137 2.48 10.23 -14.44
N GLN A 138 3.02 9.52 -13.44
CA GLN A 138 2.62 9.64 -12.03
C GLN A 138 3.12 10.95 -11.39
N ALA A 139 4.31 11.42 -11.78
CA ALA A 139 4.84 12.70 -11.34
C ALA A 139 3.94 13.89 -11.75
N ARG A 140 3.33 13.80 -12.95
CA ARG A 140 2.39 14.83 -13.46
C ARG A 140 1.02 14.81 -12.76
N ALA A 141 0.54 13.65 -12.32
CA ALA A 141 -0.71 13.52 -11.58
C ALA A 141 -0.58 14.05 -10.15
N ALA A 142 0.53 13.77 -9.47
CA ALA A 142 0.81 14.26 -8.12
C ALA A 142 1.01 15.80 -8.06
N GLY A 143 1.42 16.44 -9.16
CA GLY A 143 1.58 17.88 -9.27
C GLY A 143 0.29 18.69 -9.45
N ARG A 144 -0.81 18.04 -9.87
CA ARG A 144 -2.09 18.73 -10.15
C ARG A 144 -2.98 18.94 -8.92
N ASP A 145 -2.75 18.27 -7.81
CA ASP A 145 -3.57 18.39 -6.58
C ASP A 145 -3.12 19.55 -5.65
N ARG A 146 -2.16 20.37 -6.07
CA ARG A 146 -1.67 21.52 -5.30
C ARG A 146 -2.28 22.86 -5.70
N SER A 147 -3.22 22.93 -6.64
CA SER A 147 -3.69 24.20 -7.21
C SER A 147 -5.13 24.60 -6.89
N THR A 148 -5.78 24.04 -5.87
CA THR A 148 -7.12 24.50 -5.45
C THR A 148 -7.22 24.70 -3.93
N VAL A 149 -6.45 25.63 -3.38
CA VAL A 149 -6.84 26.46 -2.22
C VAL A 149 -6.09 27.78 -2.33
N GLY A 150 -6.65 28.73 -3.03
CA GLY A 150 -6.20 30.11 -3.08
C GLY A 150 -7.37 31.03 -2.75
N GLY A 151 -7.55 31.34 -1.48
CA GLY A 151 -8.34 32.48 -1.03
C GLY A 151 -7.48 33.74 -1.06
N GLY A 152 -7.96 34.77 -1.75
CA GLY A 152 -7.23 36.02 -2.02
C GLY A 152 -6.88 36.84 -0.79
N TYR A 153 -5.84 37.65 -0.95
CA TYR A 153 -5.75 39.03 -0.43
C TYR A 153 -4.93 39.89 -1.40
N ASP A 154 -5.50 41.06 -1.66
CA ASP A 154 -5.09 42.12 -2.54
C ASP A 154 -3.90 42.92 -1.96
N GLY A 155 -3.07 43.53 -2.83
CA GLY A 155 -2.33 44.72 -2.42
C GLY A 155 -0.84 44.80 -2.76
N GLY A 156 -0.48 45.54 -3.84
CA GLY A 156 0.66 46.45 -3.81
C GLY A 156 1.91 46.13 -4.62
N ALA A 157 1.96 46.69 -5.79
CA ALA A 157 3.08 47.37 -6.54
C ALA A 157 4.57 47.11 -6.21
N GLY A 158 5.37 46.82 -7.26
CA GLY A 158 6.70 47.40 -7.35
C GLY A 158 7.81 46.56 -7.97
N HIS A 159 8.11 46.78 -9.25
CA HIS A 159 9.40 46.84 -9.93
C HIS A 159 10.50 45.78 -9.74
N GLY A 160 11.02 45.33 -10.87
CA GLY A 160 12.42 44.94 -11.01
C GLY A 160 12.66 43.63 -11.74
N GLY A 161 12.93 43.70 -13.06
CA GLY A 161 13.36 42.57 -13.86
C GLY A 161 14.73 42.05 -13.44
N ALA A 162 14.92 40.76 -13.59
CA ALA A 162 16.20 40.16 -13.91
C ALA A 162 15.90 38.76 -14.47
N ASP A 163 16.18 38.59 -15.73
CA ASP A 163 16.22 37.32 -16.44
C ASP A 163 17.24 36.40 -15.77
N TYR A 164 16.80 35.33 -15.14
CA TYR A 164 17.62 34.17 -14.83
C TYR A 164 17.07 32.97 -15.58
N GLU A 165 17.66 32.73 -16.74
CA GLU A 165 17.67 31.39 -17.32
C GLU A 165 18.47 30.50 -16.35
N GLY A 166 17.79 29.84 -15.45
CA GLY A 166 18.32 28.89 -14.50
C GLY A 166 17.79 27.51 -14.86
N GLY A 167 18.68 26.64 -15.36
CA GLY A 167 18.43 25.31 -15.84
C GLY A 167 17.52 24.50 -14.91
N ALA A 168 16.61 23.74 -15.52
CA ALA A 168 15.82 22.72 -14.87
C ALA A 168 16.75 21.62 -14.32
N SER A 169 17.28 21.82 -13.14
CA SER A 169 17.85 20.78 -12.30
C SER A 169 16.68 19.89 -11.89
N GLY A 170 16.59 18.70 -12.49
CA GLY A 170 15.67 17.65 -12.08
C GLY A 170 15.96 17.30 -10.63
N ALA A 171 15.24 17.90 -9.71
CA ALA A 171 15.26 17.49 -8.32
C ALA A 171 14.73 16.06 -8.29
N GLU A 172 15.62 15.10 -8.08
CA GLU A 172 15.31 13.71 -7.87
C GLU A 172 14.37 13.63 -6.66
N VAL A 173 13.11 13.34 -6.92
CA VAL A 173 12.10 13.24 -5.85
C VAL A 173 12.49 12.04 -5.00
N ALA A 174 12.79 12.27 -3.74
CA ALA A 174 13.17 11.20 -2.83
C ALA A 174 12.13 10.06 -2.86
N PRO A 175 12.57 8.80 -2.95
CA PRO A 175 11.67 7.68 -3.06
C PRO A 175 10.76 7.61 -1.83
N ARG A 176 9.47 7.34 -2.07
CA ARG A 176 8.44 7.28 -1.02
C ARG A 176 8.13 5.83 -0.69
N PRO A 177 7.83 5.53 0.60
CA PRO A 177 7.41 4.20 0.99
C PRO A 177 6.09 3.83 0.31
N ARG A 178 6.05 2.63 -0.28
CA ARG A 178 4.90 2.03 -0.95
C ARG A 178 4.65 0.62 -0.40
N HIS A 179 3.47 0.11 -0.61
CA HIS A 179 3.21 -1.30 -0.37
C HIS A 179 3.84 -2.17 -1.49
N PRO A 180 4.14 -3.44 -1.14
CA PRO A 180 4.00 -4.05 0.18
C PRO A 180 5.02 -3.49 1.18
N MET A 181 4.68 -3.63 2.47
CA MET A 181 5.58 -3.27 3.56
C MET A 181 5.73 -4.44 4.51
N VAL A 182 6.96 -4.77 4.88
CA VAL A 182 7.28 -5.75 5.92
C VAL A 182 7.48 -5.01 7.23
N PHE A 183 6.75 -5.39 8.24
CA PHE A 183 6.89 -4.91 9.61
C PHE A 183 7.42 -6.04 10.50
N ASP A 184 8.31 -5.72 11.42
CA ASP A 184 8.44 -6.50 12.63
C ASP A 184 7.08 -6.55 13.37
N ALA A 185 6.70 -7.71 13.92
CA ALA A 185 5.36 -7.91 14.48
C ALA A 185 5.05 -6.94 15.64
N ALA A 186 6.04 -6.57 16.45
CA ALA A 186 5.86 -5.60 17.51
C ALA A 186 5.55 -4.19 16.92
N LEU A 187 6.22 -3.84 15.82
CA LEU A 187 6.02 -2.53 15.18
C LEU A 187 4.66 -2.42 14.49
N VAL A 188 4.17 -3.48 13.83
CA VAL A 188 2.83 -3.43 13.19
C VAL A 188 1.74 -3.28 14.22
N ARG A 189 1.85 -3.90 15.40
CA ARG A 189 0.88 -3.75 16.51
C ARG A 189 0.87 -2.31 17.02
N ARG A 190 2.04 -1.71 17.27
CA ARG A 190 2.16 -0.30 17.65
C ARG A 190 1.62 0.65 16.58
N ALA A 191 1.87 0.36 15.29
CA ALA A 191 1.34 1.15 14.18
C ALA A 191 -0.21 1.09 14.14
N ALA A 192 -0.80 -0.07 14.44
CA ALA A 192 -2.25 -0.23 14.49
C ALA A 192 -2.91 0.59 15.61
N GLU A 193 -2.25 0.72 16.77
CA GLU A 193 -2.74 1.55 17.89
C GLU A 193 -2.88 3.04 17.51
N THR A 194 -1.99 3.54 16.68
CA THR A 194 -1.96 4.94 16.25
C THR A 194 -2.79 5.21 14.99
N ALA A 195 -3.21 4.17 14.26
CA ALA A 195 -3.94 4.30 13.01
C ALA A 195 -5.30 4.99 13.19
N ARG A 196 -5.60 6.00 12.34
CA ARG A 196 -6.85 6.78 12.34
C ARG A 196 -7.35 7.05 10.91
N GLY A 197 -8.67 7.07 10.74
CA GLY A 197 -9.32 7.41 9.47
C GLY A 197 -8.79 6.60 8.28
N ASP A 198 -8.40 7.29 7.21
CA ASP A 198 -7.90 6.67 5.98
C ASP A 198 -6.37 6.53 5.90
N HIS A 199 -5.66 6.73 7.02
CA HIS A 199 -4.20 6.86 6.99
C HIS A 199 -3.44 5.55 7.32
N GLY A 200 -4.12 4.47 7.73
CA GLY A 200 -3.46 3.21 8.06
C GLY A 200 -2.25 3.39 8.97
N ALA A 201 -1.07 2.90 8.58
CA ALA A 201 0.19 3.06 9.31
C ALA A 201 0.90 4.40 9.07
N ARG A 202 0.37 5.30 8.22
CA ARG A 202 1.08 6.51 7.75
C ARG A 202 1.57 7.41 8.88
N GLU A 203 0.75 7.62 9.92
CA GLU A 203 1.13 8.47 11.06
C GLU A 203 2.28 7.86 11.84
N PHE A 204 2.26 6.55 12.06
CA PHE A 204 3.34 5.82 12.71
C PHE A 204 4.65 5.93 11.94
N LEU A 205 4.61 5.73 10.62
CA LEU A 205 5.80 5.86 9.75
C LEU A 205 6.38 7.27 9.79
N ARG A 206 5.51 8.29 9.75
CA ARG A 206 5.95 9.70 9.82
C ARG A 206 6.59 10.05 11.17
N ALA A 207 6.08 9.48 12.26
CA ALA A 207 6.62 9.71 13.59
C ALA A 207 7.92 8.91 13.87
N ASN A 208 8.21 7.88 13.07
CA ASN A 208 9.33 6.98 13.26
C ASN A 208 10.14 6.78 11.96
N PRO A 209 10.63 7.84 11.30
CA PRO A 209 11.32 7.71 10.01
C PRO A 209 12.61 6.88 10.12
N GLY A 210 13.26 6.88 11.28
CA GLY A 210 14.46 6.10 11.54
C GLY A 210 14.25 4.58 11.57
N LEU A 211 13.00 4.10 11.64
CA LEU A 211 12.69 2.66 11.59
C LEU A 211 12.45 2.15 10.16
N LEU A 212 12.40 3.04 9.16
CA LEU A 212 11.99 2.72 7.80
C LEU A 212 13.19 2.51 6.88
N ASP A 213 13.22 1.36 6.21
CA ASP A 213 14.15 1.03 5.13
C ASP A 213 13.38 0.97 3.80
N LEU A 214 13.89 1.65 2.78
CA LEU A 214 13.32 1.62 1.44
C LEU A 214 14.10 0.67 0.55
N VAL A 215 13.39 -0.17 -0.18
CA VAL A 215 13.98 -1.14 -1.11
C VAL A 215 13.44 -0.85 -2.52
N ASP A 216 14.33 -0.57 -3.45
CA ASP A 216 13.94 -0.37 -4.84
C ASP A 216 13.41 -1.69 -5.44
N CYS A 217 12.18 -1.62 -5.93
CA CYS A 217 11.47 -2.70 -6.59
C CYS A 217 10.98 -2.31 -8.00
N SER A 218 11.56 -1.26 -8.60
CA SER A 218 11.16 -0.73 -9.90
C SER A 218 11.31 -1.73 -11.04
N ASP A 219 12.24 -2.68 -10.90
CA ASP A 219 12.48 -3.76 -11.85
C ASP A 219 11.51 -4.94 -11.71
N LEU A 220 10.72 -5.00 -10.63
CA LEU A 220 9.82 -6.11 -10.31
C LEU A 220 8.34 -5.79 -10.44
N GLY A 221 7.98 -4.52 -10.55
CA GLY A 221 6.58 -4.12 -10.61
C GLY A 221 6.34 -2.64 -10.44
N SER A 222 5.13 -2.29 -10.02
CA SER A 222 4.73 -0.91 -9.77
C SER A 222 3.80 -0.81 -8.57
N ALA A 223 3.77 0.36 -7.93
CA ALA A 223 2.81 0.69 -6.86
C ALA A 223 1.63 1.53 -7.38
N ALA A 224 1.28 1.38 -8.66
CA ALA A 224 0.13 2.07 -9.21
C ALA A 224 -1.17 1.52 -8.61
N ASP A 225 -1.98 2.42 -8.06
CA ASP A 225 -3.27 2.10 -7.44
C ASP A 225 -4.39 2.23 -8.47
N ILE A 226 -5.41 1.38 -8.39
CA ILE A 226 -6.65 1.52 -9.17
C ILE A 226 -7.64 2.32 -8.35
N ASP A 227 -7.71 3.64 -8.58
CA ASP A 227 -8.60 4.56 -7.84
C ASP A 227 -9.72 5.13 -8.68
N THR A 228 -9.49 5.34 -9.95
CA THR A 228 -10.40 5.99 -10.90
C THR A 228 -10.62 5.16 -12.16
N ALA A 229 -11.58 5.54 -12.99
CA ALA A 229 -11.80 4.88 -14.28
C ALA A 229 -10.59 5.02 -15.22
N ALA A 230 -9.76 6.04 -15.06
CA ALA A 230 -8.54 6.21 -15.83
C ALA A 230 -7.47 5.14 -15.51
N ASP A 231 -7.55 4.53 -14.32
CA ASP A 231 -6.57 3.54 -13.87
C ASP A 231 -6.94 2.10 -14.31
N LEU A 232 -8.11 1.90 -14.92
CA LEU A 232 -8.59 0.58 -15.34
C LEU A 232 -7.67 -0.10 -16.37
N HIS A 233 -6.85 0.68 -17.11
CA HIS A 233 -5.82 0.13 -18.00
C HIS A 233 -4.77 -0.72 -17.25
N LEU A 234 -4.59 -0.52 -15.94
CA LEU A 234 -3.72 -1.34 -15.09
C LEU A 234 -4.24 -2.78 -14.88
N LEU A 235 -5.51 -3.05 -15.25
CA LEU A 235 -6.11 -4.39 -15.20
C LEU A 235 -5.82 -5.21 -16.46
N GLU A 236 -5.38 -4.56 -17.53
CA GLU A 236 -4.99 -5.23 -18.76
C GLU A 236 -3.67 -6.01 -18.53
N PRO A 237 -3.55 -7.23 -19.08
CA PRO A 237 -2.37 -8.08 -18.89
C PRO A 237 -1.12 -7.54 -19.61
#